data_864b5c5d44efa4a5059cbc7f0c9669b6
#
_entry.id   864b5c5d44efa4a5059cbc7f0c9669b6
#
_cell.length_a   1.000
_cell.length_b   1.000
_cell.length_c   1.000
_cell.angle_alpha   90.00
_cell.angle_beta   90.00
_cell.angle_gamma   90.00
#
_symmetry.space_group_name_H-M   'P 1'
#
loop_
_entity.id
_entity.type
_entity.pdbx_description
1 polymer ?
#
loop_
_entity_poly.entity_id
_entity_poly.type
_entity_poly.pdbx_seq_one_letter_code
_entity_poly.pdbx_strand_id
1 'polypeptide(L)'
;MLLLPWRRTSTWWSLTHSVLNPVIGLMWFGFFATCAMSALGLLVIFPVLILLVWLVFVVTRIGASLERSRIAALLGEHLPDPVPPLSDRNWFWRLAERFTCKARWSELAYLLLLLPFGLLTAAIVLTSWVSGALMLTFPLYADLLPAGSSLWGLALLSTGVGKALAALVGLVIVVLVAPWVTVAMGAFSLKVGRWLLTADREVELEQTVEALEISRSA
;
A
#
# COMPACT_ATOMS: atom_id res chain seq x y z
N MET A 1 -26.63 -1.75 -10.38
CA MET A 1 -25.37 -1.02 -10.11
C MET A 1 -24.71 -1.43 -8.80
N LEU A 2 -25.41 -1.74 -7.73
CA LEU A 2 -24.85 -2.05 -6.39
C LEU A 2 -23.97 -3.33 -6.33
N LEU A 3 -24.19 -4.33 -7.16
CA LEU A 3 -23.44 -5.59 -7.19
C LEU A 3 -22.29 -5.59 -8.23
N LEU A 4 -22.01 -4.45 -8.87
CA LEU A 4 -20.92 -4.31 -9.84
C LEU A 4 -19.54 -4.74 -9.29
N PRO A 5 -19.15 -4.42 -8.03
CA PRO A 5 -17.84 -4.82 -7.51
C PRO A 5 -17.64 -6.35 -7.45
N TRP A 6 -18.69 -7.13 -7.19
CA TRP A 6 -18.60 -8.60 -7.13
C TRP A 6 -18.19 -9.26 -8.45
N ARG A 7 -18.61 -8.67 -9.57
CA ARG A 7 -18.33 -9.18 -10.91
C ARG A 7 -17.01 -8.66 -11.48
N ARG A 8 -16.41 -7.66 -10.86
CA ARG A 8 -15.15 -7.09 -11.32
C ARG A 8 -13.98 -7.85 -10.69
N THR A 9 -13.13 -8.41 -11.51
CA THR A 9 -11.85 -9.01 -11.07
C THR A 9 -10.99 -8.02 -10.29
N SER A 10 -11.10 -6.72 -10.60
CA SER A 10 -10.40 -5.65 -9.88
C SER A 10 -10.67 -5.62 -8.37
N THR A 11 -11.87 -5.99 -7.90
CA THR A 11 -12.20 -6.05 -6.47
C THR A 11 -11.36 -7.10 -5.76
N TRP A 12 -11.22 -8.28 -6.34
CA TRP A 12 -10.44 -9.37 -5.78
C TRP A 12 -8.94 -9.08 -5.81
N TRP A 13 -8.47 -8.45 -6.89
CA TRP A 13 -7.08 -7.98 -6.96
C TRP A 13 -6.78 -6.87 -5.93
N SER A 14 -7.71 -5.95 -5.71
CA SER A 14 -7.59 -4.93 -4.66
C SER A 14 -7.61 -5.55 -3.25
N LEU A 15 -8.39 -6.60 -3.03
CA LEU A 15 -8.37 -7.35 -1.77
C LEU A 15 -7.00 -7.99 -1.54
N THR A 16 -6.49 -8.70 -2.54
CA THR A 16 -5.15 -9.32 -2.48
C THR A 16 -4.07 -8.28 -2.22
N HIS A 17 -4.12 -7.15 -2.92
CA HIS A 17 -3.19 -6.04 -2.71
C HIS A 17 -3.24 -5.52 -1.27
N SER A 18 -4.43 -5.28 -0.73
CA SER A 18 -4.60 -4.76 0.64
C SER A 18 -4.11 -5.73 1.71
N VAL A 19 -4.31 -7.04 1.53
CA VAL A 19 -3.85 -8.07 2.48
C VAL A 19 -2.33 -8.27 2.40
N LEU A 20 -1.73 -8.14 1.22
CA LEU A 20 -0.28 -8.27 1.04
C LEU A 20 0.50 -7.04 1.51
N ASN A 21 -0.11 -5.85 1.48
CA ASN A 21 0.55 -4.61 1.86
C ASN A 21 1.26 -4.65 3.22
N PRO A 22 0.63 -5.07 4.33
CA PRO A 22 1.31 -5.10 5.62
C PRO A 22 2.47 -6.09 5.67
N VAL A 23 2.38 -7.22 4.96
CA VAL A 23 3.45 -8.23 4.92
C VAL A 23 4.68 -7.66 4.20
N ILE A 24 4.46 -7.06 3.04
CA ILE A 24 5.52 -6.44 2.24
C ILE A 24 6.06 -5.20 2.95
N GLY A 25 5.17 -4.40 3.55
CA GLY A 25 5.55 -3.24 4.35
C GLY A 25 6.42 -3.61 5.55
N LEU A 26 6.10 -4.71 6.25
CA LEU A 26 6.91 -5.22 7.35
C LEU A 26 8.30 -5.65 6.88
N MET A 27 8.39 -6.30 5.74
CA MET A 27 9.66 -6.71 5.14
C MET A 27 10.55 -5.49 4.85
N TRP A 28 10.02 -4.48 4.18
CA TRP A 28 10.76 -3.26 3.85
C TRP A 28 11.13 -2.45 5.09
N PHE A 29 10.16 -2.27 5.99
CA PHE A 29 10.42 -1.57 7.25
C PHE A 29 11.51 -2.26 8.09
N GLY A 30 11.44 -3.59 8.22
CA GLY A 30 12.45 -4.38 8.93
C GLY A 30 13.85 -4.23 8.30
N PHE A 31 13.94 -4.28 6.97
CA PHE A 31 15.19 -4.05 6.26
C PHE A 31 15.77 -2.66 6.55
N PHE A 32 14.98 -1.59 6.39
CA PHE A 32 15.45 -0.22 6.62
C PHE A 32 15.77 0.04 8.09
N ALA A 33 14.98 -0.50 9.02
CA ALA A 33 15.28 -0.39 10.45
C ALA A 33 16.62 -1.06 10.80
N THR A 34 16.89 -2.25 10.26
CA THR A 34 18.17 -2.94 10.43
C THR A 34 19.32 -2.12 9.85
N CYS A 35 19.16 -1.57 8.65
CA CYS A 35 20.18 -0.70 8.04
C CYS A 35 20.43 0.56 8.88
N ALA A 36 19.39 1.19 9.40
CA ALA A 36 19.51 2.37 10.25
C ALA A 36 20.24 2.07 11.56
N MET A 37 19.90 0.96 12.23
CA MET A 37 20.60 0.53 13.44
C MET A 37 22.07 0.17 13.17
N SER A 38 22.33 -0.51 12.05
CA SER A 38 23.71 -0.83 11.63
C SER A 38 24.51 0.44 11.33
N ALA A 39 23.88 1.46 10.72
CA ALA A 39 24.53 2.73 10.40
C ALA A 39 25.03 3.44 11.66
N LEU A 40 24.25 3.39 12.77
CA LEU A 40 24.68 3.97 14.06
C LEU A 40 25.95 3.30 14.60
N GLY A 41 26.07 1.97 14.48
CA GLY A 41 27.28 1.25 14.89
C GLY A 41 28.47 1.47 13.96
N LEU A 42 28.22 1.75 12.67
CA LEU A 42 29.25 1.93 11.65
C LEU A 42 29.75 3.39 11.53
N LEU A 43 29.25 4.31 12.34
CA LEU A 43 29.70 5.72 12.32
C LEU A 43 31.22 5.84 12.54
N VAL A 44 31.82 4.91 13.28
CA VAL A 44 33.28 4.87 13.54
C VAL A 44 34.05 4.39 12.31
N ILE A 45 33.41 3.60 11.41
CA ILE A 45 34.04 3.02 10.23
C ILE A 45 33.43 3.67 8.98
N PHE A 46 33.81 4.90 8.73
CA PHE A 46 33.24 5.75 7.67
C PHE A 46 33.18 5.11 6.27
N PRO A 47 34.19 4.38 5.76
CA PRO A 47 34.09 3.74 4.45
C PRO A 47 32.97 2.68 4.35
N VAL A 48 32.76 1.91 5.43
CA VAL A 48 31.71 0.89 5.49
C VAL A 48 30.34 1.53 5.57
N LEU A 49 30.21 2.66 6.26
CA LEU A 49 28.98 3.45 6.29
C LEU A 49 28.57 3.93 4.88
N ILE A 50 29.54 4.42 4.09
CA ILE A 50 29.25 4.82 2.70
C ILE A 50 28.71 3.66 1.88
N LEU A 51 29.32 2.47 2.02
CA LEU A 51 28.86 1.26 1.34
C LEU A 51 27.43 0.87 1.76
N LEU A 52 27.12 0.95 3.05
CA LEU A 52 25.78 0.66 3.57
C LEU A 52 24.74 1.63 2.99
N VAL A 53 25.05 2.94 2.98
CA VAL A 53 24.15 3.93 2.41
C VAL A 53 23.94 3.71 0.91
N TRP A 54 25.00 3.39 0.17
CA TRP A 54 24.91 3.01 -1.23
C TRP A 54 23.99 1.81 -1.42
N LEU A 55 24.14 0.77 -0.60
CA LEU A 55 23.29 -0.41 -0.61
C LEU A 55 21.82 -0.08 -0.37
N VAL A 56 21.53 0.78 0.61
CA VAL A 56 20.16 1.24 0.90
C VAL A 56 19.51 1.85 -0.35
N PHE A 57 20.20 2.74 -1.05
CA PHE A 57 19.63 3.36 -2.27
C PHE A 57 19.46 2.36 -3.43
N VAL A 58 20.36 1.38 -3.57
CA VAL A 58 20.21 0.32 -4.57
C VAL A 58 18.99 -0.54 -4.26
N VAL A 59 18.84 -0.98 -3.01
CA VAL A 59 17.72 -1.80 -2.57
C VAL A 59 16.39 -1.04 -2.64
N THR A 60 16.38 0.24 -2.26
CA THR A 60 15.21 1.12 -2.42
C THR A 60 14.74 1.15 -3.88
N ARG A 61 15.66 1.28 -4.81
CA ARG A 61 15.36 1.29 -6.24
C ARG A 61 14.72 -0.01 -6.72
N ILE A 62 15.29 -1.15 -6.32
CA ILE A 62 14.73 -2.47 -6.62
C ILE A 62 13.34 -2.60 -6.00
N GLY A 63 13.19 -2.22 -4.73
CA GLY A 63 11.92 -2.26 -4.03
C GLY A 63 10.83 -1.41 -4.70
N ALA A 64 11.15 -0.18 -5.06
CA ALA A 64 10.22 0.71 -5.77
C ALA A 64 9.83 0.16 -7.16
N SER A 65 10.77 -0.47 -7.88
CA SER A 65 10.48 -1.14 -9.15
C SER A 65 9.54 -2.34 -8.97
N LEU A 66 9.77 -3.17 -7.95
CA LEU A 66 8.89 -4.30 -7.61
C LEU A 66 7.48 -3.81 -7.22
N GLU A 67 7.39 -2.74 -6.43
CA GLU A 67 6.10 -2.15 -6.04
C GLU A 67 5.34 -1.57 -7.24
N ARG A 68 6.02 -0.88 -8.15
CA ARG A 68 5.41 -0.42 -9.42
C ARG A 68 4.87 -1.58 -10.23
N SER A 69 5.65 -2.65 -10.38
CA SER A 69 5.23 -3.87 -11.08
C SER A 69 4.04 -4.54 -10.40
N ARG A 70 4.01 -4.57 -9.06
CA ARG A 70 2.89 -5.10 -8.28
C ARG A 70 1.62 -4.26 -8.45
N ILE A 71 1.74 -2.94 -8.41
CA ILE A 71 0.62 -2.03 -8.66
C ILE A 71 0.08 -2.24 -10.09
N ALA A 72 0.95 -2.36 -11.08
CA ALA A 72 0.55 -2.64 -12.44
C ALA A 72 -0.19 -3.98 -12.57
N ALA A 73 0.31 -5.03 -11.93
CA ALA A 73 -0.29 -6.36 -11.99
C ALA A 73 -1.63 -6.46 -11.24
N LEU A 74 -1.74 -5.85 -10.06
CA LEU A 74 -2.91 -6.00 -9.18
C LEU A 74 -3.96 -4.90 -9.35
N LEU A 75 -3.54 -3.66 -9.60
CA LEU A 75 -4.42 -2.51 -9.76
C LEU A 75 -4.59 -2.07 -11.22
N GLY A 76 -3.84 -2.69 -12.13
CA GLY A 76 -3.96 -2.45 -13.58
C GLY A 76 -3.43 -1.11 -14.06
N GLU A 77 -2.59 -0.43 -13.27
CA GLU A 77 -2.07 0.88 -13.60
C GLU A 77 -0.55 0.92 -13.62
N HIS A 78 0.01 1.31 -14.77
CA HIS A 78 1.44 1.48 -14.94
C HIS A 78 1.90 2.83 -14.42
N LEU A 79 2.74 2.79 -13.38
CA LEU A 79 3.41 3.97 -12.84
C LEU A 79 4.76 4.15 -13.57
N PRO A 80 5.01 5.31 -14.20
CA PRO A 80 6.29 5.58 -14.84
C PRO A 80 7.42 5.67 -13.82
N ASP A 81 8.63 5.44 -14.30
CA ASP A 81 9.83 5.58 -13.50
C ASP A 81 10.27 7.04 -13.46
N PRO A 82 10.27 7.70 -12.27
CA PRO A 82 10.63 9.11 -12.16
C PRO A 82 12.14 9.35 -12.07
N VAL A 83 12.97 8.31 -11.92
CA VAL A 83 14.40 8.48 -11.69
C VAL A 83 15.13 8.60 -13.01
N PRO A 84 15.78 9.75 -13.29
CA PRO A 84 16.56 9.93 -14.50
C PRO A 84 17.75 8.96 -14.55
N PRO A 85 18.26 8.61 -15.74
CA PRO A 85 19.47 7.83 -15.89
C PRO A 85 20.63 8.55 -15.20
N LEU A 86 21.51 7.76 -14.54
CA LEU A 86 22.70 8.31 -13.88
C LEU A 86 23.64 8.89 -14.94
N SER A 87 24.25 10.04 -14.63
CA SER A 87 25.27 10.64 -15.48
C SER A 87 26.50 9.73 -15.63
N ASP A 88 27.19 9.85 -16.76
CA ASP A 88 28.45 9.09 -17.05
C ASP A 88 29.66 9.62 -16.27
N ARG A 89 29.42 10.29 -15.14
CA ARG A 89 30.46 10.82 -14.24
C ARG A 89 31.02 9.74 -13.32
N ASN A 90 32.14 10.08 -12.64
CA ASN A 90 32.80 9.22 -11.66
C ASN A 90 31.83 8.75 -10.56
N TRP A 91 32.08 7.56 -10.00
CA TRP A 91 31.21 6.95 -8.99
C TRP A 91 30.86 7.85 -7.80
N PHE A 92 31.77 8.75 -7.42
CA PHE A 92 31.58 9.71 -6.32
C PHE A 92 30.48 10.73 -6.65
N TRP A 93 30.45 11.26 -7.88
CA TRP A 93 29.41 12.16 -8.34
C TRP A 93 28.07 11.44 -8.50
N ARG A 94 28.09 10.18 -8.95
CA ARG A 94 26.89 9.33 -8.97
C ARG A 94 26.30 9.10 -7.58
N LEU A 95 27.14 9.00 -6.55
CA LEU A 95 26.70 8.89 -5.17
C LEU A 95 26.06 10.21 -4.71
N ALA A 96 26.71 11.34 -4.97
CA ALA A 96 26.16 12.65 -4.64
C ALA A 96 24.81 12.91 -5.35
N GLU A 97 24.69 12.57 -6.63
CA GLU A 97 23.42 12.66 -7.38
C GLU A 97 22.31 11.80 -6.76
N ARG A 98 22.65 10.65 -6.20
CA ARG A 98 21.68 9.81 -5.48
C ARG A 98 21.14 10.48 -4.23
N PHE A 99 21.95 11.23 -3.50
CA PHE A 99 21.53 11.95 -2.31
C PHE A 99 20.68 13.18 -2.61
N THR A 100 20.96 13.85 -3.71
CA THR A 100 20.27 15.10 -4.10
C THR A 100 18.98 14.85 -4.88
N CYS A 101 18.81 13.66 -5.46
CA CYS A 101 17.64 13.30 -6.25
C CYS A 101 16.40 13.12 -5.36
N LYS A 102 15.44 14.01 -5.46
CA LYS A 102 14.17 14.01 -4.70
C LYS A 102 13.37 12.72 -4.93
N ALA A 103 13.36 12.20 -6.18
CA ALA A 103 12.64 10.98 -6.52
C ALA A 103 13.11 9.76 -5.70
N ARG A 104 14.40 9.68 -5.35
CA ARG A 104 14.93 8.58 -4.55
C ARG A 104 14.48 8.64 -3.09
N TRP A 105 14.35 9.82 -2.55
CA TRP A 105 13.82 10.01 -1.21
C TRP A 105 12.32 9.73 -1.15
N SER A 106 11.57 10.06 -2.20
CA SER A 106 10.15 9.72 -2.28
C SER A 106 9.93 8.22 -2.44
N GLU A 107 10.78 7.49 -3.19
CA GLU A 107 10.78 6.02 -3.24
C GLU A 107 11.05 5.40 -1.86
N LEU A 108 12.06 5.91 -1.13
CA LEU A 108 12.36 5.47 0.24
C LEU A 108 11.19 5.74 1.18
N ALA A 109 10.64 6.96 1.14
CA ALA A 109 9.48 7.34 1.94
C ALA A 109 8.27 6.44 1.65
N TYR A 110 8.01 6.10 0.38
CA TYR A 110 6.94 5.18 0.01
C TYR A 110 7.12 3.81 0.65
N LEU A 111 8.31 3.21 0.55
CA LEU A 111 8.58 1.88 1.12
C LEU A 111 8.48 1.87 2.65
N LEU A 112 8.90 2.94 3.33
CA LEU A 112 8.73 3.08 4.77
C LEU A 112 7.26 3.28 5.19
N LEU A 113 6.53 4.08 4.42
CA LEU A 113 5.11 4.35 4.67
C LEU A 113 4.20 3.20 4.27
N LEU A 114 4.69 2.25 3.47
CA LEU A 114 3.93 1.08 3.04
C LEU A 114 3.46 0.24 4.24
N LEU A 115 4.24 0.17 5.33
CA LEU A 115 3.83 -0.54 6.54
C LEU A 115 2.63 0.12 7.23
N PRO A 116 2.67 1.39 7.67
CA PRO A 116 1.53 1.99 8.38
C PRO A 116 0.28 2.12 7.49
N PHE A 117 0.44 2.51 6.23
CA PHE A 117 -0.69 2.57 5.29
C PHE A 117 -1.21 1.17 4.94
N GLY A 118 -0.32 0.19 4.78
CA GLY A 118 -0.69 -1.20 4.53
C GLY A 118 -1.48 -1.79 5.69
N LEU A 119 -1.03 -1.58 6.93
CA LEU A 119 -1.77 -1.99 8.13
C LEU A 119 -3.15 -1.33 8.21
N LEU A 120 -3.23 -0.02 7.96
CA LEU A 120 -4.49 0.71 8.00
C LEU A 120 -5.47 0.19 6.94
N THR A 121 -5.04 0.06 5.69
CA THR A 121 -5.89 -0.42 4.60
C THR A 121 -6.32 -1.87 4.80
N ALA A 122 -5.41 -2.74 5.23
CA ALA A 122 -5.72 -4.13 5.54
C ALA A 122 -6.69 -4.24 6.73
N ALA A 123 -6.48 -3.48 7.81
CA ALA A 123 -7.37 -3.48 8.96
C ALA A 123 -8.80 -3.09 8.57
N ILE A 124 -8.97 -2.01 7.80
CA ILE A 124 -10.29 -1.56 7.34
C ILE A 124 -10.95 -2.62 6.45
N VAL A 125 -10.22 -3.17 5.48
CA VAL A 125 -10.75 -4.18 4.56
C VAL A 125 -11.10 -5.46 5.33
N LEU A 126 -10.16 -6.01 6.11
CA LEU A 126 -10.39 -7.25 6.86
C LEU A 126 -11.50 -7.10 7.88
N THR A 127 -11.57 -5.98 8.60
CA THR A 127 -12.66 -5.73 9.56
C THR A 127 -14.01 -5.73 8.86
N SER A 128 -14.14 -5.12 7.68
CA SER A 128 -15.39 -5.10 6.94
C SER A 128 -15.83 -6.51 6.48
N TRP A 129 -14.90 -7.33 5.99
CA TRP A 129 -15.21 -8.71 5.58
C TRP A 129 -15.48 -9.63 6.75
N VAL A 130 -14.63 -9.58 7.79
CA VAL A 130 -14.75 -10.46 8.97
C VAL A 130 -16.00 -10.12 9.78
N SER A 131 -16.27 -8.83 10.04
CA SER A 131 -17.49 -8.44 10.78
C SER A 131 -18.75 -8.81 10.03
N GLY A 132 -18.77 -8.61 8.70
CA GLY A 132 -19.89 -9.01 7.88
C GLY A 132 -20.10 -10.53 7.88
N ALA A 133 -19.04 -11.32 7.75
CA ALA A 133 -19.09 -12.77 7.81
C ALA A 133 -19.55 -13.29 9.18
N LEU A 134 -19.02 -12.72 10.27
CA LEU A 134 -19.42 -13.08 11.64
C LEU A 134 -20.90 -12.76 11.89
N MET A 135 -21.39 -11.62 11.45
CA MET A 135 -22.80 -11.27 11.59
C MET A 135 -23.70 -12.13 10.72
N LEU A 136 -23.29 -12.44 9.50
CA LEU A 136 -24.04 -13.32 8.61
C LEU A 136 -24.20 -14.73 9.19
N THR A 137 -23.12 -15.25 9.78
CA THR A 137 -23.11 -16.61 10.39
C THR A 137 -23.56 -16.61 11.85
N PHE A 138 -23.89 -15.45 12.43
CA PHE A 138 -24.28 -15.31 13.82
C PHE A 138 -25.38 -16.29 14.28
N PRO A 139 -26.47 -16.53 13.52
CA PRO A 139 -27.50 -17.50 13.92
C PRO A 139 -26.97 -18.91 14.15
N LEU A 140 -25.86 -19.31 13.49
CA LEU A 140 -25.34 -20.68 13.57
C LEU A 140 -24.60 -20.95 14.90
N TYR A 141 -24.00 -19.92 15.50
CA TYR A 141 -23.20 -20.07 16.72
C TYR A 141 -23.73 -19.28 17.94
N ALA A 142 -24.79 -18.50 17.74
CA ALA A 142 -25.35 -17.69 18.81
C ALA A 142 -25.72 -18.49 20.06
N ASP A 143 -26.22 -19.72 19.89
CA ASP A 143 -26.65 -20.61 20.97
C ASP A 143 -25.45 -21.31 21.67
N LEU A 144 -24.26 -21.26 21.09
CA LEU A 144 -23.04 -21.78 21.69
C LEU A 144 -22.36 -20.77 22.60
N LEU A 145 -22.79 -19.49 22.60
CA LEU A 145 -22.25 -18.47 23.44
C LEU A 145 -22.71 -18.64 24.87
N PRO A 146 -21.86 -18.39 25.89
CA PRO A 146 -22.23 -18.48 27.28
C PRO A 146 -23.45 -17.60 27.62
N ALA A 147 -24.36 -18.12 28.47
CA ALA A 147 -25.52 -17.39 28.91
C ALA A 147 -25.08 -16.06 29.58
N GLY A 148 -25.61 -14.93 29.09
CA GLY A 148 -25.22 -13.60 29.57
C GLY A 148 -24.20 -12.88 28.70
N SER A 149 -23.57 -13.54 27.72
CA SER A 149 -22.77 -12.86 26.71
C SER A 149 -23.68 -12.20 25.66
N SER A 150 -24.27 -11.06 26.04
CA SER A 150 -24.91 -10.21 25.03
C SER A 150 -23.80 -9.54 24.23
N LEU A 151 -23.58 -9.98 22.99
CA LEU A 151 -22.72 -9.25 22.07
C LEU A 151 -23.19 -7.79 22.05
N TRP A 152 -22.33 -6.90 22.54
CA TRP A 152 -22.55 -5.45 22.62
C TRP A 152 -23.69 -4.99 23.52
N GLY A 153 -24.10 -5.79 24.54
CA GLY A 153 -25.16 -5.40 25.47
C GLY A 153 -26.56 -5.41 24.88
N LEU A 154 -26.77 -5.92 23.66
CA LEU A 154 -28.05 -5.95 22.98
C LEU A 154 -28.78 -7.27 23.30
N ALA A 155 -29.64 -7.28 24.32
CA ALA A 155 -30.52 -8.42 24.64
C ALA A 155 -31.38 -8.86 23.43
N LEU A 156 -31.61 -7.99 22.48
CA LEU A 156 -32.34 -8.27 21.23
C LEU A 156 -31.70 -9.41 20.42
N LEU A 157 -30.36 -9.52 20.44
CA LEU A 157 -29.62 -10.53 19.67
C LEU A 157 -29.82 -11.97 20.22
N SER A 158 -30.34 -12.13 21.43
CA SER A 158 -30.72 -13.45 21.96
C SER A 158 -32.04 -13.98 21.42
N THR A 159 -32.87 -13.12 20.81
CA THR A 159 -34.15 -13.51 20.23
C THR A 159 -33.98 -14.04 18.80
N GLY A 160 -34.90 -14.90 18.33
CA GLY A 160 -34.89 -15.37 16.95
C GLY A 160 -34.95 -14.25 15.92
N VAL A 161 -35.71 -13.19 16.19
CA VAL A 161 -35.77 -11.99 15.34
C VAL A 161 -34.44 -11.25 15.35
N GLY A 162 -33.81 -11.13 16.49
CA GLY A 162 -32.49 -10.46 16.58
C GLY A 162 -31.40 -11.21 15.83
N LYS A 163 -31.40 -12.55 15.89
CA LYS A 163 -30.47 -13.39 15.11
C LYS A 163 -30.69 -13.20 13.60
N ALA A 164 -31.96 -13.16 13.16
CA ALA A 164 -32.30 -12.94 11.76
C ALA A 164 -31.87 -11.52 11.28
N LEU A 165 -32.08 -10.50 12.10
CA LEU A 165 -31.63 -9.15 11.81
C LEU A 165 -30.09 -9.04 11.73
N ALA A 166 -29.38 -9.70 12.65
CA ALA A 166 -27.92 -9.74 12.59
C ALA A 166 -27.42 -10.38 11.29
N ALA A 167 -28.03 -11.51 10.88
CA ALA A 167 -27.69 -12.15 9.60
C ALA A 167 -28.00 -11.26 8.40
N LEU A 168 -29.12 -10.54 8.42
CA LEU A 168 -29.48 -9.61 7.36
C LEU A 168 -28.46 -8.43 7.27
N VAL A 169 -28.10 -7.86 8.41
CA VAL A 169 -27.05 -6.83 8.47
C VAL A 169 -25.70 -7.38 7.95
N GLY A 170 -25.33 -8.58 8.38
CA GLY A 170 -24.13 -9.27 7.89
C GLY A 170 -24.15 -9.47 6.38
N LEU A 171 -25.30 -9.89 5.83
CA LEU A 171 -25.48 -10.02 4.38
C LEU A 171 -25.28 -8.69 3.65
N VAL A 172 -25.87 -7.62 4.17
CA VAL A 172 -25.71 -6.28 3.59
C VAL A 172 -24.23 -5.84 3.64
N ILE A 173 -23.54 -6.08 4.74
CA ILE A 173 -22.12 -5.74 4.87
C ILE A 173 -21.30 -6.54 3.85
N VAL A 174 -21.45 -7.86 3.78
CA VAL A 174 -20.65 -8.70 2.87
C VAL A 174 -20.96 -8.38 1.42
N VAL A 175 -22.23 -8.20 1.06
CA VAL A 175 -22.64 -8.04 -0.34
C VAL A 175 -22.44 -6.62 -0.85
N LEU A 176 -22.68 -5.61 -0.01
CA LEU A 176 -22.61 -4.20 -0.43
C LEU A 176 -21.39 -3.48 0.14
N VAL A 177 -21.20 -3.49 1.46
CA VAL A 177 -20.19 -2.61 2.10
C VAL A 177 -18.78 -3.10 1.84
N ALA A 178 -18.46 -4.36 2.13
CA ALA A 178 -17.10 -4.89 2.05
C ALA A 178 -16.47 -4.79 0.66
N PRO A 179 -17.16 -5.09 -0.46
CA PRO A 179 -16.58 -4.93 -1.79
C PRO A 179 -16.31 -3.47 -2.16
N TRP A 180 -17.20 -2.55 -1.76
CA TRP A 180 -17.00 -1.12 -2.01
C TRP A 180 -15.85 -0.55 -1.19
N VAL A 181 -15.73 -0.95 0.09
CA VAL A 181 -14.60 -0.61 0.96
C VAL A 181 -13.29 -1.11 0.33
N THR A 182 -13.28 -2.34 -0.16
CA THR A 182 -12.10 -2.94 -0.82
C THR A 182 -11.66 -2.12 -2.04
N VAL A 183 -12.60 -1.75 -2.92
CA VAL A 183 -12.30 -0.92 -4.09
C VAL A 183 -11.81 0.47 -3.68
N ALA A 184 -12.44 1.09 -2.68
CA ALA A 184 -12.04 2.40 -2.17
C ALA A 184 -10.62 2.37 -1.58
N MET A 185 -10.27 1.33 -0.82
CA MET A 185 -8.92 1.18 -0.27
C MET A 185 -7.88 0.89 -1.36
N GLY A 186 -8.23 0.13 -2.40
CA GLY A 186 -7.38 -0.04 -3.59
C GLY A 186 -7.11 1.29 -4.29
N ALA A 187 -8.14 2.09 -4.53
CA ALA A 187 -8.00 3.43 -5.12
C ALA A 187 -7.17 4.39 -4.24
N PHE A 188 -7.33 4.31 -2.91
CA PHE A 188 -6.52 5.08 -1.97
C PHE A 188 -5.04 4.67 -2.05
N SER A 189 -4.75 3.36 -2.02
CA SER A 189 -3.37 2.83 -2.16
C SER A 189 -2.73 3.29 -3.47
N LEU A 190 -3.50 3.28 -4.56
CA LEU A 190 -3.05 3.76 -5.86
C LEU A 190 -2.74 5.27 -5.85
N LYS A 191 -3.59 6.06 -5.20
CA LYS A 191 -3.37 7.52 -5.08
C LYS A 191 -2.08 7.83 -4.30
N VAL A 192 -1.82 7.11 -3.20
CA VAL A 192 -0.59 7.24 -2.42
C VAL A 192 0.62 6.80 -3.25
N GLY A 193 0.50 5.68 -3.98
CA GLY A 193 1.53 5.20 -4.90
C GLY A 193 1.88 6.23 -5.98
N ARG A 194 0.87 6.82 -6.63
CA ARG A 194 1.08 7.90 -7.61
C ARG A 194 1.80 9.08 -7.00
N TRP A 195 1.33 9.57 -5.86
CA TRP A 195 1.91 10.75 -5.23
C TRP A 195 3.38 10.57 -4.85
N LEU A 196 3.77 9.40 -4.36
CA LEU A 196 5.15 9.16 -3.88
C LEU A 196 6.06 8.55 -4.96
N LEU A 197 5.53 7.70 -5.85
CA LEU A 197 6.36 7.01 -6.85
C LEU A 197 6.45 7.77 -8.19
N THR A 198 5.71 8.88 -8.38
CA THR A 198 5.74 9.70 -9.60
C THR A 198 6.01 11.19 -9.30
N ALA A 199 6.60 11.49 -8.14
CA ALA A 199 6.75 12.86 -7.63
C ALA A 199 7.50 13.85 -8.54
N ASP A 200 8.31 13.37 -9.49
CA ASP A 200 9.09 14.22 -10.41
C ASP A 200 8.55 14.27 -11.85
N ARG A 201 7.34 13.75 -12.08
CA ARG A 201 6.74 13.78 -13.43
C ARG A 201 6.45 15.20 -13.94
N GLU A 202 6.22 16.15 -13.04
CA GLU A 202 6.03 17.56 -13.41
C GLU A 202 7.30 18.12 -14.07
N VAL A 203 8.46 17.81 -13.51
CA VAL A 203 9.77 18.24 -14.06
C VAL A 203 10.05 17.60 -15.43
N GLU A 204 9.70 16.33 -15.61
CA GLU A 204 9.85 15.62 -16.89
C GLU A 204 8.89 16.17 -17.96
N LEU A 205 7.67 16.51 -17.57
CA LEU A 205 6.71 17.15 -18.46
C LEU A 205 7.17 18.57 -18.86
N GLU A 206 7.68 19.35 -17.92
CA GLU A 206 8.25 20.67 -18.20
C GLU A 206 9.44 20.57 -19.18
N GLN A 207 10.36 19.64 -18.94
CA GLN A 207 11.50 19.40 -19.86
C GLN A 207 11.06 18.92 -21.24
N THR A 208 10.02 18.08 -21.30
CA THR A 208 9.46 17.59 -22.57
C THR A 208 8.78 18.72 -23.34
N VAL A 209 8.03 19.57 -22.66
CA VAL A 209 7.39 20.75 -23.24
C VAL A 209 8.45 21.71 -23.78
N GLU A 210 9.50 22.00 -23.01
CA GLU A 210 10.60 22.86 -23.41
C GLU A 210 11.35 22.30 -24.63
N ALA A 211 11.63 20.98 -24.66
CA ALA A 211 12.24 20.31 -25.79
C ALA A 211 11.36 20.37 -27.07
N LEU A 212 10.05 20.24 -26.91
CA LEU A 212 9.10 20.37 -28.01
C LEU A 212 8.97 21.80 -28.51
N GLU A 213 9.03 22.80 -27.63
CA GLU A 213 9.02 24.20 -28.00
C GLU A 213 10.29 24.58 -28.78
N ILE A 214 11.45 24.10 -28.35
CA ILE A 214 12.73 24.30 -29.06
C ILE A 214 12.67 23.64 -30.46
N SER A 215 12.15 22.42 -30.56
CA SER A 215 12.04 21.71 -31.85
C SER A 215 11.04 22.36 -32.82
N ARG A 216 10.06 23.09 -32.30
CA ARG A 216 9.03 23.78 -33.09
C ARG A 216 9.50 25.15 -33.57
N SER A 217 10.48 25.73 -32.89
CA SER A 217 11.08 27.03 -33.24
C SER A 217 12.29 26.94 -34.18
N ALA A 218 12.78 25.73 -34.43
CA ALA A 218 13.88 25.43 -35.37
C ALA A 218 13.34 25.02 -36.75
#